data_4e2db290265943d11bee21360849c199
#
_entry.id   4e2db290265943d11bee21360849c199
#
_cell.length_a   1.000
_cell.length_b   1.000
_cell.length_c   1.000
_cell.angle_alpha   90.00
_cell.angle_beta   90.00
_cell.angle_gamma   90.00
#
_symmetry.space_group_name_H-M   'P 1'
#
loop_
_entity.id
_entity.type
_entity.pdbx_description
1 polymer ?
#
loop_
_entity_poly.entity_id
_entity_poly.type
_entity_poly.pdbx_seq_one_letter_code
_entity_poly.pdbx_strand_id
1 'polypeptide(L)'
;MVVDPDWADRIEVIEVDFLRKSSLTAIPIDIEGAFYLIHSMTSTAKGFDLAEAISAHNFKDRMNTTKVKHVVYLSGIANDPKLSKHLSSRRNVEDILASGNYKFTTLRAGIIIGSGSSSFEIIRNLVEKLPVMIGPLWLLTRSQPIAIRDVIYCLDKVLFKEECFNRNYDIGGPDVMTYKEMLVELGRIRGLKRRVYALPVLFPKLSSVWLFLFTPASYPLACHLVNSMQVEVVARNDRLHRLLGVCPMTFYEAVEDAFVNIRQNSIISSWTDAMTRGRIGPNLSKYIEIPSHGCFEDIRSIEISDIELVTTRIWSIGGEKGWYYANWLWKLRGMTDRLIGGVGLIRGRRSVNRIYAGDTLDCWRVLVADKEKHRLLLYSEMKLPGEVWLEFRITNNTLTQTATFRPKGLSGRLYWYILMPFHLSVFKGMIRKLAKDEGRWTKDEGRRMLDV
;
A
#
# COMPACT_ATOMS: atom_id res chain seq x y z
N MET A 1 -6.00 -8.81 -8.62
CA MET A 1 -6.96 -7.70 -8.44
C MET A 1 -8.23 -8.30 -7.87
N VAL A 2 -8.78 -7.76 -6.79
CA VAL A 2 -10.07 -8.23 -6.27
C VAL A 2 -11.14 -7.40 -6.95
N VAL A 3 -11.89 -8.02 -7.83
CA VAL A 3 -13.07 -7.44 -8.47
C VAL A 3 -14.27 -7.97 -7.71
N ASP A 4 -15.24 -7.11 -7.40
CA ASP A 4 -16.52 -7.54 -6.85
C ASP A 4 -17.15 -8.56 -7.82
N PRO A 5 -17.62 -9.74 -7.36
CA PRO A 5 -18.22 -10.75 -8.21
C PRO A 5 -19.32 -10.20 -9.13
N ASP A 6 -20.11 -9.23 -8.66
CA ASP A 6 -21.20 -8.61 -9.43
C ASP A 6 -20.71 -7.81 -10.64
N TRP A 7 -19.43 -7.48 -10.72
CA TRP A 7 -18.80 -6.71 -11.80
C TRP A 7 -17.78 -7.53 -12.60
N ALA A 8 -17.48 -8.77 -12.19
CA ALA A 8 -16.42 -9.60 -12.77
C ALA A 8 -16.57 -9.77 -14.30
N ASP A 9 -17.78 -9.97 -14.77
CA ASP A 9 -18.10 -10.17 -16.20
C ASP A 9 -18.02 -8.87 -17.04
N ARG A 10 -17.88 -7.71 -16.38
CA ARG A 10 -17.85 -6.38 -17.02
C ARG A 10 -16.47 -5.73 -16.96
N ILE A 11 -15.51 -6.39 -16.33
CA ILE A 11 -14.15 -5.86 -16.12
C ILE A 11 -13.13 -6.85 -16.66
N GLU A 12 -12.38 -6.43 -17.67
CA GLU A 12 -11.22 -7.13 -18.16
C GLU A 12 -9.94 -6.55 -17.51
N VAL A 13 -9.07 -7.41 -17.00
CA VAL A 13 -7.79 -7.02 -16.41
C VAL A 13 -6.67 -7.38 -17.37
N ILE A 14 -6.01 -6.35 -17.93
CA ILE A 14 -4.89 -6.51 -18.85
C ILE A 14 -3.61 -6.05 -18.13
N GLU A 15 -2.61 -6.93 -18.07
CA GLU A 15 -1.31 -6.61 -17.51
C GLU A 15 -0.43 -5.94 -18.57
N VAL A 16 0.02 -4.71 -18.31
CA VAL A 16 0.91 -3.96 -19.19
C VAL A 16 2.05 -3.29 -18.43
N ASP A 17 3.22 -3.25 -19.03
CA ASP A 17 4.39 -2.50 -18.53
C ASP A 17 4.56 -1.21 -19.38
N PHE A 18 4.19 -0.08 -18.78
CA PHE A 18 4.26 1.22 -19.46
C PHE A 18 5.68 1.68 -19.80
N LEU A 19 6.72 1.07 -19.25
CA LEU A 19 8.11 1.32 -19.65
C LEU A 19 8.47 0.59 -20.95
N ARG A 20 7.69 -0.41 -21.36
CA ARG A 20 7.91 -1.22 -22.55
C ARG A 20 6.82 -0.98 -23.59
N LYS A 21 7.13 -0.23 -24.65
CA LYS A 21 6.17 0.12 -25.70
C LYS A 21 5.45 -1.10 -26.30
N SER A 22 6.13 -2.22 -26.48
CA SER A 22 5.54 -3.47 -26.98
C SER A 22 4.47 -4.08 -26.04
N SER A 23 4.57 -3.87 -24.74
CA SER A 23 3.57 -4.35 -23.78
C SER A 23 2.20 -3.67 -23.95
N LEU A 24 2.19 -2.42 -24.40
CA LEU A 24 0.95 -1.65 -24.55
C LEU A 24 0.10 -2.08 -25.76
N THR A 25 0.61 -2.92 -26.63
CA THR A 25 -0.19 -3.48 -27.73
C THR A 25 -1.34 -4.35 -27.25
N ALA A 26 -1.26 -4.85 -26.02
CA ALA A 26 -2.35 -5.59 -25.37
C ALA A 26 -3.59 -4.72 -25.04
N ILE A 27 -3.44 -3.39 -24.96
CA ILE A 27 -4.58 -2.49 -24.74
C ILE A 27 -5.48 -2.51 -25.98
N PRO A 28 -6.80 -2.73 -25.87
CA PRO A 28 -7.74 -2.74 -27.01
C PRO A 28 -7.68 -1.44 -27.83
N ILE A 29 -8.02 -1.55 -29.11
CA ILE A 29 -8.02 -0.39 -30.03
C ILE A 29 -9.35 0.36 -30.06
N ASP A 30 -10.42 -0.24 -29.58
CA ASP A 30 -11.80 0.25 -29.63
C ASP A 30 -12.23 1.01 -28.38
N ILE A 31 -11.29 1.32 -27.47
CA ILE A 31 -11.55 2.13 -26.28
C ILE A 31 -11.97 3.56 -26.67
N GLU A 32 -12.98 4.11 -26.00
CA GLU A 32 -13.49 5.46 -26.26
C GLU A 32 -13.00 6.50 -25.23
N GLY A 33 -12.77 6.09 -23.99
CA GLY A 33 -12.29 6.96 -22.92
C GLY A 33 -11.19 6.28 -22.10
N ALA A 34 -10.30 7.08 -21.50
CA ALA A 34 -9.26 6.55 -20.66
C ALA A 34 -8.96 7.48 -19.46
N PHE A 35 -8.68 6.86 -18.30
CA PHE A 35 -8.13 7.54 -17.13
C PHE A 35 -6.64 7.21 -17.00
N TYR A 36 -5.79 8.22 -16.96
CA TYR A 36 -4.38 8.02 -16.65
C TYR A 36 -4.16 8.27 -15.16
N LEU A 37 -4.01 7.18 -14.40
CA LEU A 37 -3.85 7.20 -12.93
C LEU A 37 -2.49 6.64 -12.48
N ILE A 38 -1.54 6.55 -13.41
CA ILE A 38 -0.22 5.96 -13.16
C ILE A 38 0.65 6.93 -12.38
N HIS A 39 1.35 6.38 -11.38
CA HIS A 39 2.24 7.14 -10.53
C HIS A 39 3.41 6.29 -10.02
N SER A 40 4.65 6.77 -10.23
CA SER A 40 5.88 6.02 -9.97
C SER A 40 6.57 6.36 -8.65
N MET A 41 5.86 6.77 -7.58
CA MET A 41 6.46 7.15 -6.28
C MET A 41 7.29 6.05 -5.61
N THR A 42 7.21 4.82 -6.07
CA THR A 42 7.88 3.65 -5.46
C THR A 42 9.21 3.28 -6.12
N SER A 43 9.57 3.88 -7.24
CA SER A 43 10.84 3.60 -7.90
C SER A 43 12.01 4.29 -7.16
N THR A 44 13.15 3.61 -7.12
CA THR A 44 14.39 4.08 -6.50
C THR A 44 14.75 5.50 -6.96
N ALA A 45 15.22 6.33 -6.04
CA ALA A 45 15.42 7.78 -6.13
C ALA A 45 16.22 8.35 -7.33
N LYS A 46 16.76 7.52 -8.21
CA LYS A 46 17.44 7.95 -9.43
C LYS A 46 16.65 7.46 -10.66
N GLY A 47 16.09 8.40 -11.43
CA GLY A 47 15.39 8.09 -12.68
C GLY A 47 13.88 8.08 -12.63
N PHE A 48 13.26 8.46 -11.51
CA PHE A 48 11.82 8.60 -11.34
C PHE A 48 11.17 9.49 -12.41
N ASP A 49 11.73 10.68 -12.64
CA ASP A 49 11.22 11.65 -13.61
C ASP A 49 11.25 11.08 -15.04
N LEU A 50 12.32 10.33 -15.37
CA LEU A 50 12.46 9.68 -16.66
C LEU A 50 11.44 8.53 -16.84
N ALA A 51 11.24 7.72 -15.82
CA ALA A 51 10.28 6.62 -15.88
C ALA A 51 8.84 7.13 -16.05
N GLU A 52 8.45 8.21 -15.35
CA GLU A 52 7.15 8.85 -15.54
C GLU A 52 6.98 9.42 -16.95
N ALA A 53 8.00 10.11 -17.46
CA ALA A 53 7.97 10.66 -18.81
C ALA A 53 7.87 9.55 -19.89
N ILE A 54 8.68 8.47 -19.79
CA ILE A 54 8.61 7.33 -20.70
C ILE A 54 7.23 6.69 -20.66
N SER A 55 6.67 6.46 -19.47
CA SER A 55 5.34 5.88 -19.30
C SER A 55 4.25 6.74 -19.96
N ALA A 56 4.33 8.06 -19.78
CA ALA A 56 3.38 9.01 -20.37
C ALA A 56 3.51 9.05 -21.91
N HIS A 57 4.72 9.08 -22.45
CA HIS A 57 4.96 9.01 -23.90
C HIS A 57 4.40 7.71 -24.49
N ASN A 58 4.74 6.57 -23.91
CA ASN A 58 4.28 5.28 -24.41
C ASN A 58 2.74 5.17 -24.33
N PHE A 59 2.12 5.63 -23.23
CA PHE A 59 0.66 5.69 -23.12
C PHE A 59 0.06 6.59 -24.21
N LYS A 60 0.53 7.83 -24.36
CA LYS A 60 0.08 8.76 -25.39
C LYS A 60 0.17 8.15 -26.79
N ASP A 61 1.33 7.58 -27.12
CA ASP A 61 1.55 6.94 -28.42
C ASP A 61 0.55 5.80 -28.66
N ARG A 62 0.27 4.98 -27.64
CA ARG A 62 -0.75 3.93 -27.73
C ARG A 62 -2.13 4.50 -27.90
N MET A 63 -2.52 5.49 -27.11
CA MET A 63 -3.84 6.12 -27.22
C MET A 63 -4.08 6.72 -28.61
N ASN A 64 -3.07 7.34 -29.20
CA ASN A 64 -3.15 7.88 -30.56
C ASN A 64 -3.43 6.82 -31.64
N THR A 65 -3.22 5.52 -31.36
CA THR A 65 -3.53 4.41 -32.28
C THR A 65 -4.88 3.74 -31.98
N THR A 66 -5.61 4.22 -30.98
CA THR A 66 -6.93 3.71 -30.59
C THR A 66 -8.05 4.66 -31.01
N LYS A 67 -9.30 4.28 -30.72
CA LYS A 67 -10.48 5.14 -30.96
C LYS A 67 -10.78 6.08 -29.78
N VAL A 68 -9.81 6.29 -28.87
CA VAL A 68 -10.01 7.12 -27.69
C VAL A 68 -10.39 8.55 -28.05
N LYS A 69 -11.49 9.03 -27.50
CA LYS A 69 -12.01 10.39 -27.72
C LYS A 69 -11.57 11.34 -26.61
N HIS A 70 -11.49 10.83 -25.39
CA HIS A 70 -11.18 11.65 -24.22
C HIS A 70 -10.27 10.91 -23.24
N VAL A 71 -9.21 11.59 -22.79
CA VAL A 71 -8.30 11.14 -21.73
C VAL A 71 -8.39 12.09 -20.54
N VAL A 72 -8.59 11.53 -19.35
CA VAL A 72 -8.61 12.29 -18.09
C VAL A 72 -7.41 11.89 -17.25
N TYR A 73 -6.65 12.87 -16.80
CA TYR A 73 -5.45 12.67 -15.95
C TYR A 73 -5.70 13.21 -14.55
N LEU A 74 -5.40 12.40 -13.53
CA LEU A 74 -5.39 12.83 -12.13
C LEU A 74 -3.96 13.20 -11.72
N SER A 75 -3.73 14.49 -11.51
CA SER A 75 -2.44 15.09 -11.15
C SER A 75 -2.46 15.67 -9.73
N GLY A 76 -1.33 16.25 -9.31
CA GLY A 76 -1.24 17.06 -8.09
C GLY A 76 -1.35 18.56 -8.38
N ILE A 77 -1.86 19.34 -7.43
CA ILE A 77 -1.86 20.79 -7.50
C ILE A 77 -0.41 21.30 -7.48
N ALA A 78 -0.03 22.08 -8.50
CA ALA A 78 1.32 22.57 -8.73
C ALA A 78 1.27 24.06 -9.06
N ASN A 79 0.79 24.90 -8.12
CA ASN A 79 0.55 26.32 -8.30
C ASN A 79 1.74 27.21 -7.89
N ASP A 80 2.70 26.67 -7.14
CA ASP A 80 3.89 27.39 -6.69
C ASP A 80 4.94 27.52 -7.82
N PRO A 81 5.61 28.67 -8.01
CA PRO A 81 6.72 28.81 -8.95
C PRO A 81 7.90 27.90 -8.62
N LYS A 82 8.12 27.57 -7.35
CA LYS A 82 9.16 26.66 -6.87
C LYS A 82 8.60 25.26 -6.63
N LEU A 83 8.34 24.54 -7.71
CA LEU A 83 7.83 23.17 -7.63
C LEU A 83 8.88 22.21 -7.03
N SER A 84 8.42 21.27 -6.21
CA SER A 84 9.23 20.10 -5.87
C SER A 84 9.50 19.28 -7.15
N LYS A 85 10.58 18.50 -7.18
CA LYS A 85 10.88 17.60 -8.31
C LYS A 85 9.68 16.72 -8.68
N HIS A 86 8.94 16.26 -7.68
CA HIS A 86 7.74 15.47 -7.86
C HIS A 86 6.61 16.22 -8.58
N LEU A 87 6.31 17.45 -8.17
CA LEU A 87 5.28 18.27 -8.81
C LEU A 87 5.70 18.72 -10.20
N SER A 88 7.00 18.97 -10.42
CA SER A 88 7.56 19.26 -11.74
C SER A 88 7.41 18.07 -12.70
N SER A 89 7.69 16.83 -12.23
CA SER A 89 7.46 15.62 -13.02
C SER A 89 5.99 15.44 -13.41
N ARG A 90 5.08 15.70 -12.48
CA ARG A 90 3.62 15.65 -12.74
C ARG A 90 3.18 16.64 -13.82
N ARG A 91 3.74 17.84 -13.81
CA ARG A 91 3.48 18.86 -14.83
C ARG A 91 4.00 18.43 -16.19
N ASN A 92 5.20 17.86 -16.23
CA ASN A 92 5.77 17.30 -17.47
C ASN A 92 4.91 16.16 -18.04
N VAL A 93 4.38 15.27 -17.19
CA VAL A 93 3.43 14.21 -17.61
C VAL A 93 2.16 14.84 -18.19
N GLU A 94 1.62 15.89 -17.56
CA GLU A 94 0.45 16.61 -18.08
C GLU A 94 0.71 17.18 -19.48
N ASP A 95 1.85 17.84 -19.69
CA ASP A 95 2.23 18.42 -20.98
C ASP A 95 2.40 17.34 -22.07
N ILE A 96 3.01 16.18 -21.72
CA ILE A 96 3.15 15.04 -22.64
C ILE A 96 1.76 14.51 -23.04
N LEU A 97 0.87 14.24 -22.08
CA LEU A 97 -0.46 13.71 -22.35
C LEU A 97 -1.35 14.68 -23.12
N ALA A 98 -1.23 15.97 -22.83
CA ALA A 98 -1.97 17.03 -23.55
C ALA A 98 -1.59 17.15 -25.03
N SER A 99 -0.43 16.64 -25.44
CA SER A 99 0.03 16.63 -26.84
C SER A 99 -0.54 15.49 -27.68
N GLY A 100 -1.46 14.66 -27.14
CA GLY A 100 -2.12 13.56 -27.87
C GLY A 100 -3.20 14.02 -28.84
N ASN A 101 -3.64 13.11 -29.74
CA ASN A 101 -4.67 13.38 -30.76
C ASN A 101 -6.12 13.19 -30.24
N TYR A 102 -6.33 13.32 -28.94
CA TYR A 102 -7.60 13.13 -28.23
C TYR A 102 -7.95 14.39 -27.43
N LYS A 103 -9.19 14.50 -26.95
CA LYS A 103 -9.53 15.54 -25.98
C LYS A 103 -8.90 15.20 -24.64
N PHE A 104 -8.38 16.21 -23.92
CA PHE A 104 -7.63 15.98 -22.70
C PHE A 104 -8.17 16.85 -21.56
N THR A 105 -8.31 16.25 -20.36
CA THR A 105 -8.69 16.98 -19.14
C THR A 105 -7.77 16.57 -18.00
N THR A 106 -7.22 17.55 -17.28
CA THR A 106 -6.46 17.30 -16.05
C THR A 106 -7.26 17.73 -14.83
N LEU A 107 -7.38 16.81 -13.86
CA LEU A 107 -7.82 17.13 -12.51
C LEU A 107 -6.60 17.16 -11.59
N ARG A 108 -6.38 18.26 -10.90
CA ARG A 108 -5.26 18.45 -9.97
C ARG A 108 -5.80 18.46 -8.56
N ALA A 109 -5.44 17.47 -7.77
CA ALA A 109 -5.85 17.31 -6.39
C ALA A 109 -4.70 17.60 -5.42
N GLY A 110 -5.04 18.05 -4.21
CA GLY A 110 -4.14 18.07 -3.07
C GLY A 110 -4.06 16.72 -2.37
N ILE A 111 -4.19 16.74 -1.04
CA ILE A 111 -4.25 15.53 -0.21
C ILE A 111 -5.61 14.86 -0.40
N ILE A 112 -5.60 13.61 -0.84
CA ILE A 112 -6.82 12.81 -0.96
C ILE A 112 -7.05 12.04 0.35
N ILE A 113 -8.20 12.29 0.97
CA ILE A 113 -8.63 11.62 2.20
C ILE A 113 -9.51 10.42 1.83
N GLY A 114 -9.06 9.24 2.22
CA GLY A 114 -9.80 8.01 1.96
C GLY A 114 -9.06 6.79 2.49
N SER A 115 -9.77 5.73 2.79
CA SER A 115 -9.20 4.46 3.23
C SER A 115 -8.27 3.91 2.15
N GLY A 116 -7.04 3.54 2.53
CA GLY A 116 -6.01 3.06 1.60
C GLY A 116 -5.20 4.15 0.88
N SER A 117 -5.52 5.44 1.02
CA SER A 117 -4.70 6.55 0.53
C SER A 117 -3.40 6.67 1.32
N SER A 118 -2.26 6.88 0.65
CA SER A 118 -0.96 7.03 1.31
C SER A 118 -0.93 8.21 2.27
N SER A 119 -1.47 9.36 1.86
CA SER A 119 -1.48 10.58 2.66
C SER A 119 -2.34 10.43 3.90
N PHE A 120 -3.55 9.88 3.76
CA PHE A 120 -4.44 9.62 4.88
C PHE A 120 -3.87 8.60 5.87
N GLU A 121 -3.31 7.49 5.37
CA GLU A 121 -2.72 6.45 6.20
C GLU A 121 -1.49 6.95 6.99
N ILE A 122 -0.69 7.85 6.41
CA ILE A 122 0.42 8.49 7.13
C ILE A 122 -0.10 9.36 8.26
N ILE A 123 -1.06 10.25 7.98
CA ILE A 123 -1.69 11.13 8.97
C ILE A 123 -2.33 10.29 10.08
N ARG A 124 -3.08 9.26 9.72
CA ARG A 124 -3.71 8.33 10.67
C ARG A 124 -2.68 7.65 11.58
N ASN A 125 -1.63 7.06 10.99
CA ASN A 125 -0.58 6.38 11.77
C ASN A 125 0.12 7.31 12.76
N LEU A 126 0.40 8.55 12.38
CA LEU A 126 1.00 9.53 13.27
C LEU A 126 0.06 9.84 14.44
N VAL A 127 -1.20 10.11 14.15
CA VAL A 127 -2.20 10.48 15.18
C VAL A 127 -2.51 9.31 16.12
N GLU A 128 -2.65 8.10 15.61
CA GLU A 128 -2.96 6.92 16.45
C GLU A 128 -1.78 6.52 17.33
N LYS A 129 -0.54 6.67 16.88
CA LYS A 129 0.65 6.20 17.61
C LYS A 129 1.31 7.25 18.51
N LEU A 130 1.21 8.54 18.17
CA LEU A 130 1.98 9.58 18.86
C LEU A 130 1.07 10.55 19.63
N PRO A 131 1.09 10.54 20.98
CA PRO A 131 0.34 11.50 21.78
C PRO A 131 0.89 12.92 21.69
N VAL A 132 2.21 13.04 21.46
CA VAL A 132 2.92 14.29 21.23
C VAL A 132 3.73 14.17 19.94
N MET A 133 3.54 15.12 19.05
CA MET A 133 4.23 15.17 17.75
C MET A 133 5.05 16.46 17.68
N ILE A 134 6.34 16.31 17.45
CA ILE A 134 7.26 17.42 17.21
C ILE A 134 7.74 17.28 15.77
N GLY A 135 7.46 18.26 14.94
CA GLY A 135 7.82 18.22 13.52
C GLY A 135 8.35 19.56 13.01
N PRO A 136 8.84 19.59 11.77
CA PRO A 136 9.41 20.79 11.18
C PRO A 136 8.33 21.80 10.76
N LEU A 137 8.80 22.99 10.34
CA LEU A 137 7.92 24.09 9.95
C LEU A 137 6.95 23.79 8.80
N TRP A 138 7.24 22.79 7.96
CA TRP A 138 6.28 22.40 6.92
C TRP A 138 4.94 21.89 7.48
N LEU A 139 4.86 21.56 8.78
CA LEU A 139 3.57 21.30 9.44
C LEU A 139 2.62 22.51 9.38
N LEU A 140 3.14 23.70 9.16
CA LEU A 140 2.37 24.94 9.01
C LEU A 140 2.02 25.26 7.55
N THR A 141 2.51 24.47 6.58
CA THR A 141 2.15 24.63 5.16
C THR A 141 0.69 24.28 4.96
N ARG A 142 0.00 25.08 4.15
CA ARG A 142 -1.41 24.93 3.86
C ARG A 142 -1.64 23.93 2.73
N SER A 143 -2.66 23.12 2.89
CA SER A 143 -3.17 22.20 1.87
C SER A 143 -4.69 22.23 1.88
N GLN A 144 -5.29 21.83 0.78
CA GLN A 144 -6.73 21.73 0.63
C GLN A 144 -7.09 20.25 0.41
N PRO A 145 -7.39 19.49 1.48
CA PRO A 145 -7.75 18.08 1.38
C PRO A 145 -9.07 17.87 0.64
N ILE A 146 -9.23 16.75 -0.03
CA ILE A 146 -10.44 16.35 -0.74
C ILE A 146 -10.78 14.90 -0.44
N ALA A 147 -12.05 14.57 -0.28
CA ALA A 147 -12.50 13.19 -0.10
C ALA A 147 -12.27 12.37 -1.38
N ILE A 148 -11.85 11.10 -1.23
CA ILE A 148 -11.70 10.19 -2.39
C ILE A 148 -13.01 10.03 -3.17
N ARG A 149 -14.15 10.04 -2.48
CA ARG A 149 -15.48 9.99 -3.09
C ARG A 149 -15.71 11.14 -4.05
N ASP A 150 -15.32 12.36 -3.66
CA ASP A 150 -15.47 13.56 -4.50
C ASP A 150 -14.51 13.53 -5.69
N VAL A 151 -13.29 13.00 -5.50
CA VAL A 151 -12.34 12.79 -6.61
C VAL A 151 -12.92 11.81 -7.63
N ILE A 152 -13.46 10.67 -7.19
CA ILE A 152 -14.08 9.68 -8.07
C ILE A 152 -15.28 10.29 -8.81
N TYR A 153 -16.12 11.04 -8.10
CA TYR A 153 -17.25 11.74 -8.70
C TYR A 153 -16.80 12.74 -9.78
N CYS A 154 -15.76 13.54 -9.49
CA CYS A 154 -15.22 14.46 -10.47
C CYS A 154 -14.66 13.74 -11.70
N LEU A 155 -13.92 12.62 -11.50
CA LEU A 155 -13.41 11.80 -12.61
C LEU A 155 -14.54 11.27 -13.49
N ASP A 156 -15.59 10.72 -12.90
CA ASP A 156 -16.75 10.20 -13.62
C ASP A 156 -17.46 11.32 -14.42
N LYS A 157 -17.73 12.44 -13.79
CA LYS A 157 -18.53 13.52 -14.40
C LYS A 157 -17.79 14.36 -15.44
N VAL A 158 -16.45 14.37 -15.46
CA VAL A 158 -15.70 15.07 -16.50
C VAL A 158 -15.49 14.26 -17.76
N LEU A 159 -15.61 12.91 -17.67
CA LEU A 159 -15.44 12.05 -18.83
C LEU A 159 -16.53 12.35 -19.88
N PHE A 160 -16.10 12.63 -21.11
CA PHE A 160 -16.94 13.05 -22.24
C PHE A 160 -17.75 14.35 -22.08
N LYS A 161 -17.47 15.14 -21.01
CA LYS A 161 -18.10 16.45 -20.83
C LYS A 161 -17.36 17.50 -21.66
N GLU A 162 -18.00 18.02 -22.70
CA GLU A 162 -17.38 18.91 -23.69
C GLU A 162 -16.80 20.19 -23.06
N GLU A 163 -17.51 20.74 -22.06
CA GLU A 163 -17.06 21.94 -21.35
C GLU A 163 -15.75 21.73 -20.58
N CYS A 164 -15.35 20.46 -20.37
CA CYS A 164 -14.11 20.09 -19.70
C CYS A 164 -12.96 19.79 -20.67
N PHE A 165 -13.23 19.68 -21.97
CA PHE A 165 -12.20 19.32 -22.95
C PHE A 165 -11.05 20.32 -23.02
N ASN A 166 -9.84 19.82 -23.08
CA ASN A 166 -8.59 20.57 -23.18
C ASN A 166 -8.43 21.64 -22.07
N ARG A 167 -8.85 21.27 -20.86
CA ARG A 167 -8.77 22.14 -19.69
C ARG A 167 -8.16 21.42 -18.51
N ASN A 168 -7.61 22.22 -17.57
CA ASN A 168 -7.16 21.75 -16.29
C ASN A 168 -7.98 22.39 -15.16
N TYR A 169 -8.26 21.62 -14.13
CA TYR A 169 -9.02 22.04 -12.97
C TYR A 169 -8.32 21.61 -11.69
N ASP A 170 -8.15 22.55 -10.77
CA ASP A 170 -7.77 22.23 -9.42
C ASP A 170 -9.04 21.79 -8.67
N ILE A 171 -8.94 20.69 -7.91
CA ILE A 171 -10.04 20.15 -7.10
C ILE A 171 -9.60 20.03 -5.64
N GLY A 172 -10.45 20.46 -4.72
CA GLY A 172 -10.20 20.44 -3.28
C GLY A 172 -11.51 20.43 -2.51
N GLY A 173 -11.47 20.01 -1.25
CA GLY A 173 -12.60 20.15 -0.34
C GLY A 173 -12.83 21.64 0.05
N PRO A 174 -13.85 21.92 0.86
CA PRO A 174 -14.13 23.29 1.30
C PRO A 174 -13.08 23.83 2.30
N ASP A 175 -12.36 22.94 2.99
CA ASP A 175 -11.45 23.30 4.06
C ASP A 175 -10.03 23.50 3.54
N VAL A 176 -9.42 24.65 3.86
CA VAL A 176 -7.99 24.90 3.67
C VAL A 176 -7.32 24.82 5.02
N MET A 177 -6.46 23.84 5.22
CA MET A 177 -5.88 23.49 6.51
C MET A 177 -4.37 23.32 6.41
N THR A 178 -3.67 23.61 7.50
CA THR A 178 -2.27 23.21 7.67
C THR A 178 -2.17 21.72 8.00
N TYR A 179 -1.02 21.11 7.75
CA TYR A 179 -0.79 19.71 8.17
C TYR A 179 -0.97 19.53 9.69
N LYS A 180 -0.56 20.55 10.48
CA LYS A 180 -0.77 20.56 11.93
C LYS A 180 -2.26 20.51 12.29
N GLU A 181 -3.08 21.33 11.65
CA GLU A 181 -4.55 21.35 11.88
C GLU A 181 -5.17 20.03 11.51
N MET A 182 -4.79 19.41 10.37
CA MET A 182 -5.27 18.09 9.98
C MET A 182 -4.93 17.01 11.01
N LEU A 183 -3.71 17.02 11.57
CA LEU A 183 -3.30 16.06 12.61
C LEU A 183 -4.10 16.25 13.91
N VAL A 184 -4.32 17.49 14.33
CA VAL A 184 -5.08 17.80 15.56
C VAL A 184 -6.55 17.43 15.36
N GLU A 185 -7.14 17.81 14.22
CA GLU A 185 -8.54 17.55 13.92
C GLU A 185 -8.83 16.04 13.79
N LEU A 186 -7.95 15.29 13.12
CA LEU A 186 -8.05 13.82 13.10
C LEU A 186 -7.99 13.24 14.52
N GLY A 187 -7.11 13.78 15.37
CA GLY A 187 -7.06 13.40 16.78
C GLY A 187 -8.40 13.63 17.48
N ARG A 188 -9.00 14.80 17.26
CA ARG A 188 -10.32 15.18 17.84
C ARG A 188 -11.42 14.20 17.38
N ILE A 189 -11.51 13.92 16.09
CA ILE A 189 -12.48 12.97 15.50
C ILE A 189 -12.33 11.57 16.12
N ARG A 190 -11.09 11.15 16.42
CA ARG A 190 -10.80 9.86 17.04
C ARG A 190 -10.93 9.85 18.58
N GLY A 191 -11.33 10.96 19.21
CA GLY A 191 -11.39 11.09 20.66
C GLY A 191 -10.01 11.06 21.34
N LEU A 192 -8.93 11.34 20.60
CA LEU A 192 -7.55 11.29 21.07
C LEU A 192 -7.02 12.70 21.34
N LYS A 193 -6.52 12.95 22.55
CA LYS A 193 -5.84 14.22 22.86
C LYS A 193 -4.45 14.23 22.24
N ARG A 194 -4.23 15.05 21.21
CA ARG A 194 -2.96 15.17 20.49
C ARG A 194 -2.39 16.57 20.61
N ARG A 195 -1.07 16.66 20.81
CA ARG A 195 -0.33 17.92 20.83
C ARG A 195 0.68 17.91 19.70
N VAL A 196 0.66 18.93 18.85
CA VAL A 196 1.52 19.06 17.68
C VAL A 196 2.30 20.36 17.77
N TYR A 197 3.62 20.25 17.78
CA TYR A 197 4.56 21.38 17.85
C TYR A 197 5.37 21.46 16.57
N ALA A 198 5.35 22.62 15.90
CA ALA A 198 6.20 22.90 14.76
C ALA A 198 7.46 23.62 15.24
N LEU A 199 8.62 23.04 14.99
CA LEU A 199 9.93 23.62 15.36
C LEU A 199 10.77 23.91 14.10
N PRO A 200 11.61 24.94 14.12
CA PRO A 200 12.57 25.19 13.05
C PRO A 200 13.65 24.11 13.07
N VAL A 201 13.44 23.04 12.31
CA VAL A 201 14.43 21.97 12.14
C VAL A 201 15.33 22.33 10.97
N LEU A 202 16.61 22.55 11.25
CA LEU A 202 17.62 23.00 10.29
C LEU A 202 17.97 21.94 9.22
N PHE A 203 17.58 20.68 9.40
CA PHE A 203 17.97 19.60 8.50
C PHE A 203 16.76 18.86 7.92
N PRO A 204 16.44 19.06 6.61
CA PRO A 204 15.33 18.34 5.93
C PRO A 204 15.47 16.81 6.01
N LYS A 205 16.70 16.30 6.01
CA LYS A 205 17.01 14.87 6.15
C LYS A 205 16.51 14.28 7.48
N LEU A 206 16.58 15.05 8.56
CA LEU A 206 16.09 14.60 9.87
C LEU A 206 14.58 14.45 9.90
N SER A 207 13.85 15.32 9.19
CA SER A 207 12.41 15.24 9.01
C SER A 207 11.97 13.98 8.27
N SER A 208 12.73 13.59 7.24
CA SER A 208 12.48 12.36 6.47
C SER A 208 12.75 11.11 7.29
N VAL A 209 13.81 11.13 8.15
CA VAL A 209 14.09 10.04 9.10
C VAL A 209 12.97 9.92 10.12
N TRP A 210 12.47 11.04 10.65
CA TRP A 210 11.36 11.06 11.60
C TRP A 210 10.09 10.42 10.96
N LEU A 211 9.71 10.86 9.77
CA LEU A 211 8.57 10.30 9.05
C LEU A 211 8.75 8.80 8.75
N PHE A 212 9.95 8.40 8.33
CA PHE A 212 10.32 6.99 8.11
C PHE A 212 10.18 6.13 9.37
N LEU A 213 10.58 6.63 10.54
CA LEU A 213 10.53 5.86 11.79
C LEU A 213 9.10 5.63 12.28
N PHE A 214 8.22 6.61 12.14
CA PHE A 214 6.88 6.56 12.73
C PHE A 214 5.76 6.18 11.75
N THR A 215 6.05 6.10 10.45
CA THR A 215 5.06 5.73 9.43
C THR A 215 5.49 4.50 8.63
N PRO A 216 4.57 3.84 7.92
CA PRO A 216 4.93 2.73 7.04
C PRO A 216 5.65 3.15 5.75
N ALA A 217 5.91 4.45 5.54
CA ALA A 217 6.61 4.95 4.37
C ALA A 217 8.07 4.47 4.33
N SER A 218 8.58 4.09 3.15
CA SER A 218 10.01 3.87 2.94
C SER A 218 10.80 5.19 3.04
N TYR A 219 12.09 5.15 3.35
CA TYR A 219 12.90 6.37 3.47
C TYR A 219 12.91 7.23 2.18
N PRO A 220 13.04 6.66 0.96
CA PRO A 220 12.91 7.44 -0.27
C PRO A 220 11.54 8.14 -0.40
N LEU A 221 10.47 7.40 -0.11
CA LEU A 221 9.12 7.97 -0.12
C LEU A 221 8.96 9.08 0.93
N ALA A 222 9.47 8.88 2.15
CA ALA A 222 9.45 9.90 3.18
C ALA A 222 10.18 11.18 2.73
N CYS A 223 11.33 11.06 2.05
CA CYS A 223 12.04 12.20 1.48
C CYS A 223 11.21 12.95 0.43
N HIS A 224 10.57 12.23 -0.49
CA HIS A 224 9.71 12.84 -1.52
C HIS A 224 8.50 13.53 -0.92
N LEU A 225 7.85 12.91 0.06
CA LEU A 225 6.70 13.49 0.75
C LEU A 225 7.08 14.76 1.52
N VAL A 226 8.16 14.72 2.30
CA VAL A 226 8.63 15.91 3.06
C VAL A 226 8.94 17.07 2.12
N ASN A 227 9.57 16.80 0.98
CA ASN A 227 9.86 17.85 -0.02
C ASN A 227 8.57 18.42 -0.64
N SER A 228 7.56 17.59 -0.86
CA SER A 228 6.26 18.04 -1.39
C SER A 228 5.43 18.81 -0.36
N MET A 229 5.55 18.46 0.93
CA MET A 229 4.84 19.13 2.04
C MET A 229 5.36 20.54 2.34
N GLN A 230 6.50 20.94 1.78
CA GLN A 230 7.04 22.31 1.92
C GLN A 230 6.35 23.31 1.01
N VAL A 231 5.60 22.87 0.03
CA VAL A 231 4.91 23.70 -0.96
C VAL A 231 3.43 23.77 -0.65
N GLU A 232 2.85 24.95 -0.71
CA GLU A 232 1.42 25.14 -0.53
C GLU A 232 0.63 24.49 -1.66
N VAL A 233 -0.41 23.72 -1.29
CA VAL A 233 -1.22 22.91 -2.21
C VAL A 233 -2.69 23.28 -2.02
N VAL A 234 -3.09 24.43 -2.57
CA VAL A 234 -4.45 24.98 -2.48
C VAL A 234 -4.97 25.20 -3.91
N ALA A 235 -6.23 24.85 -4.14
CA ALA A 235 -6.90 25.04 -5.42
C ALA A 235 -7.04 26.54 -5.73
N ARG A 236 -6.76 26.95 -6.98
CA ARG A 236 -6.88 28.36 -7.43
C ARG A 236 -8.31 28.84 -7.46
N ASN A 237 -9.25 27.96 -7.71
CA ASN A 237 -10.68 28.26 -7.81
C ASN A 237 -11.51 26.97 -7.69
N ASP A 238 -12.80 27.12 -7.55
CA ASP A 238 -13.82 26.09 -7.45
C ASP A 238 -14.61 25.88 -8.76
N ARG A 239 -14.04 26.29 -9.89
CA ARG A 239 -14.73 26.31 -11.18
C ARG A 239 -15.35 24.97 -11.57
N LEU A 240 -14.62 23.87 -11.35
CA LEU A 240 -15.14 22.54 -11.68
C LEU A 240 -16.32 22.18 -10.79
N HIS A 241 -16.24 22.42 -9.49
CA HIS A 241 -17.32 22.09 -8.56
C HIS A 241 -18.60 22.85 -8.91
N ARG A 242 -18.49 24.13 -9.28
CA ARG A 242 -19.63 24.92 -9.78
C ARG A 242 -20.18 24.39 -11.11
N LEU A 243 -19.30 23.99 -12.03
CA LEU A 243 -19.70 23.42 -13.33
C LEU A 243 -20.45 22.08 -13.17
N LEU A 244 -20.03 21.28 -12.18
CA LEU A 244 -20.64 19.97 -11.91
C LEU A 244 -21.79 20.05 -10.91
N GLY A 245 -22.05 21.19 -10.29
CA GLY A 245 -23.07 21.35 -9.23
C GLY A 245 -22.77 20.53 -7.97
N VAL A 246 -21.47 20.37 -7.62
CA VAL A 246 -21.01 19.52 -6.51
C VAL A 246 -20.65 20.36 -5.30
N CYS A 247 -21.11 19.95 -4.13
CA CYS A 247 -20.64 20.40 -2.82
C CYS A 247 -19.68 19.32 -2.28
N PRO A 248 -18.35 19.55 -2.28
CA PRO A 248 -17.40 18.58 -1.74
C PRO A 248 -17.56 18.43 -0.23
N MET A 249 -17.23 17.25 0.27
CA MET A 249 -17.22 16.92 1.69
C MET A 249 -16.18 17.76 2.44
N THR A 250 -16.51 18.13 3.67
CA THR A 250 -15.55 18.71 4.63
C THR A 250 -14.47 17.70 5.00
N PHE A 251 -13.36 18.17 5.57
CA PHE A 251 -12.32 17.27 6.08
C PHE A 251 -12.87 16.32 7.14
N TYR A 252 -13.75 16.81 8.01
CA TYR A 252 -14.42 16.00 9.02
C TYR A 252 -15.22 14.84 8.39
N GLU A 253 -16.10 15.15 7.45
CA GLU A 253 -16.94 14.17 6.76
C GLU A 253 -16.10 13.16 5.98
N ALA A 254 -15.05 13.62 5.27
CA ALA A 254 -14.14 12.78 4.52
C ALA A 254 -13.40 11.78 5.43
N VAL A 255 -12.99 12.22 6.61
CA VAL A 255 -12.33 11.36 7.61
C VAL A 255 -13.32 10.36 8.19
N GLU A 256 -14.54 10.76 8.53
CA GLU A 256 -15.56 9.85 9.03
C GLU A 256 -15.91 8.78 7.97
N ASP A 257 -16.13 9.18 6.73
CA ASP A 257 -16.39 8.24 5.61
C ASP A 257 -15.22 7.24 5.45
N ALA A 258 -13.98 7.71 5.50
CA ALA A 258 -12.81 6.83 5.45
C ALA A 258 -12.79 5.80 6.59
N PHE A 259 -13.18 6.18 7.81
CA PHE A 259 -13.26 5.25 8.94
C PHE A 259 -14.46 4.31 8.87
N VAL A 260 -15.58 4.72 8.29
CA VAL A 260 -16.72 3.82 8.00
C VAL A 260 -16.25 2.72 7.06
N ASN A 261 -15.60 3.07 5.97
CA ASN A 261 -15.07 2.12 4.98
C ASN A 261 -14.01 1.18 5.58
N ILE A 262 -13.16 1.66 6.51
CA ILE A 262 -12.20 0.82 7.25
C ILE A 262 -12.94 -0.17 8.16
N ARG A 263 -13.96 0.27 8.90
CA ARG A 263 -14.74 -0.59 9.81
C ARG A 263 -15.57 -1.64 9.08
N GLN A 264 -16.11 -1.29 7.92
CA GLN A 264 -16.88 -2.21 7.08
C GLN A 264 -16.00 -3.16 6.26
N ASN A 265 -14.68 -3.09 6.39
CA ASN A 265 -13.73 -3.86 5.59
C ASN A 265 -13.91 -3.71 4.07
N SER A 266 -14.42 -2.57 3.61
CA SER A 266 -14.69 -2.27 2.21
C SER A 266 -13.51 -1.64 1.47
N ILE A 267 -12.29 -1.76 2.02
CA ILE A 267 -11.07 -1.27 1.37
C ILE A 267 -10.69 -2.21 0.23
N ILE A 268 -10.90 -1.76 -1.01
CA ILE A 268 -10.63 -2.57 -2.21
C ILE A 268 -9.12 -2.66 -2.51
N SER A 269 -8.35 -1.59 -2.24
CA SER A 269 -6.89 -1.56 -2.43
C SER A 269 -6.23 -0.59 -1.46
N SER A 270 -4.95 -0.82 -1.16
CA SER A 270 -4.13 0.06 -0.33
C SER A 270 -2.87 0.47 -1.06
N TRP A 271 -2.38 1.69 -0.81
CA TRP A 271 -1.10 2.17 -1.36
C TRP A 271 0.09 1.28 -0.98
N THR A 272 0.00 0.54 0.14
CA THR A 272 1.00 -0.45 0.52
C THR A 272 1.12 -1.58 -0.48
N ASP A 273 0.07 -1.85 -1.26
CA ASP A 273 0.07 -2.86 -2.32
C ASP A 273 0.97 -2.43 -3.49
N ALA A 274 1.11 -1.13 -3.72
CA ALA A 274 2.00 -0.58 -4.75
C ALA A 274 3.48 -0.57 -4.34
N MET A 275 3.81 -0.58 -3.03
CA MET A 275 5.19 -0.53 -2.55
C MET A 275 6.00 -1.82 -2.82
N THR A 276 5.36 -2.89 -3.20
CA THR A 276 5.93 -4.25 -3.30
C THR A 276 6.61 -4.56 -4.61
N ARG A 277 6.52 -3.71 -5.61
CA ARG A 277 7.10 -3.94 -6.95
C ARG A 277 8.63 -3.97 -7.00
N GLY A 278 9.33 -3.77 -5.89
CA GLY A 278 10.79 -3.74 -5.87
C GLY A 278 11.50 -5.11 -5.88
N ARG A 279 10.83 -6.22 -5.54
CA ARG A 279 11.46 -7.55 -5.43
C ARG A 279 10.67 -8.71 -6.00
N ILE A 280 9.35 -8.64 -5.97
CA ILE A 280 8.50 -9.63 -6.62
C ILE A 280 8.11 -9.02 -7.96
N GLY A 281 8.70 -9.53 -9.06
CA GLY A 281 8.26 -9.20 -10.41
C GLY A 281 6.80 -9.63 -10.64
N PRO A 282 6.20 -9.29 -11.79
CA PRO A 282 4.78 -9.51 -12.09
C PRO A 282 4.33 -10.98 -11.98
N ASN A 283 5.24 -11.93 -11.89
CA ASN A 283 4.94 -13.36 -11.82
C ASN A 283 4.90 -13.87 -10.37
N LEU A 284 3.88 -13.50 -9.59
CA LEU A 284 3.54 -14.15 -8.30
C LEU A 284 3.40 -15.68 -8.44
N SER A 285 2.97 -16.16 -9.59
CA SER A 285 2.83 -17.59 -9.90
C SER A 285 4.12 -18.41 -9.68
N LYS A 286 5.30 -17.80 -9.88
CA LYS A 286 6.59 -18.48 -9.62
C LYS A 286 6.84 -18.82 -8.15
N TYR A 287 6.16 -18.15 -7.23
CA TYR A 287 6.35 -18.33 -5.79
C TYR A 287 5.25 -19.19 -5.15
N ILE A 288 4.19 -19.53 -5.91
CA ILE A 288 3.11 -20.43 -5.45
C ILE A 288 3.63 -21.86 -5.28
N GLU A 289 4.57 -22.28 -6.11
CA GLU A 289 5.27 -23.55 -5.96
C GLU A 289 6.45 -23.38 -4.99
N ILE A 290 6.31 -23.92 -3.79
CA ILE A 290 7.37 -23.91 -2.79
C ILE A 290 8.49 -24.85 -3.30
N PRO A 291 9.74 -24.37 -3.42
CA PRO A 291 10.83 -25.24 -3.86
C PRO A 291 11.09 -26.33 -2.83
N SER A 292 11.21 -27.56 -3.30
CA SER A 292 11.46 -28.74 -2.44
C SER A 292 12.96 -29.06 -2.29
N HIS A 293 13.82 -28.49 -3.14
CA HIS A 293 15.25 -28.82 -3.16
C HIS A 293 16.10 -27.60 -2.76
N GLY A 294 17.13 -27.87 -1.94
CA GLY A 294 18.06 -26.83 -1.48
C GLY A 294 17.46 -25.83 -0.49
N CYS A 295 16.43 -26.23 0.22
CA CYS A 295 15.73 -25.45 1.22
C CYS A 295 15.92 -26.01 2.62
N PHE A 296 15.83 -25.16 3.62
CA PHE A 296 15.66 -25.55 5.02
C PHE A 296 14.18 -25.45 5.37
N GLU A 297 13.67 -26.40 6.13
CA GLU A 297 12.26 -26.45 6.53
C GLU A 297 12.11 -26.62 8.04
N ASP A 298 11.16 -25.90 8.63
CA ASP A 298 10.67 -26.12 10.00
C ASP A 298 9.19 -26.49 9.90
N ILE A 299 8.89 -27.78 10.02
CA ILE A 299 7.54 -28.33 9.91
C ILE A 299 7.04 -28.66 11.32
N ARG A 300 5.85 -28.17 11.65
CA ARG A 300 5.21 -28.41 12.93
C ARG A 300 3.77 -28.76 12.72
N SER A 301 3.31 -29.80 13.43
CA SER A 301 1.93 -30.26 13.37
C SER A 301 1.37 -30.40 14.78
N ILE A 302 0.09 -30.09 14.92
CA ILE A 302 -0.65 -30.24 16.18
C ILE A 302 -2.10 -30.61 15.86
N GLU A 303 -2.64 -31.54 16.62
CA GLU A 303 -4.04 -31.90 16.53
C GLU A 303 -4.92 -30.78 17.09
N ILE A 304 -6.04 -30.55 16.44
CA ILE A 304 -7.00 -29.49 16.79
C ILE A 304 -8.41 -30.11 16.90
N SER A 305 -9.19 -29.58 17.83
CA SER A 305 -10.57 -30.04 18.06
C SER A 305 -11.59 -29.19 17.28
N ASP A 306 -11.29 -27.93 17.04
CA ASP A 306 -12.19 -26.99 16.35
C ASP A 306 -11.49 -26.36 15.14
N ILE A 307 -11.82 -26.86 13.94
CA ILE A 307 -11.27 -26.40 12.67
C ILE A 307 -11.67 -24.95 12.37
N GLU A 308 -12.92 -24.57 12.63
CA GLU A 308 -13.45 -23.25 12.31
C GLU A 308 -12.80 -22.17 13.18
N LEU A 309 -12.63 -22.44 14.47
CA LEU A 309 -11.96 -21.55 15.40
C LEU A 309 -10.49 -21.33 15.00
N VAL A 310 -9.78 -22.41 14.69
CA VAL A 310 -8.37 -22.35 14.27
C VAL A 310 -8.25 -21.64 12.92
N THR A 311 -9.13 -21.93 11.96
CA THR A 311 -9.19 -21.23 10.68
C THR A 311 -9.40 -19.73 10.88
N THR A 312 -10.34 -19.34 11.74
CA THR A 312 -10.60 -17.93 12.06
C THR A 312 -9.38 -17.25 12.67
N ARG A 313 -8.64 -17.94 13.51
CA ARG A 313 -7.37 -17.44 14.09
C ARG A 313 -6.30 -17.28 13.03
N ILE A 314 -6.11 -18.25 12.14
CA ILE A 314 -5.18 -18.15 11.00
C ILE A 314 -5.56 -16.95 10.12
N TRP A 315 -6.85 -16.77 9.81
CA TRP A 315 -7.33 -15.62 9.05
C TRP A 315 -7.29 -14.30 9.80
N SER A 316 -6.88 -14.30 11.07
CA SER A 316 -6.73 -13.11 11.92
C SER A 316 -5.27 -12.75 12.23
N ILE A 317 -4.27 -13.50 11.72
CA ILE A 317 -2.84 -13.20 11.96
C ILE A 317 -2.42 -11.85 11.37
N GLY A 318 -1.43 -11.22 12.00
CA GLY A 318 -0.84 -9.96 11.56
C GLY A 318 -1.63 -8.71 11.98
N GLY A 319 -1.12 -7.54 11.61
CA GLY A 319 -1.69 -6.27 11.98
C GLY A 319 -1.77 -6.05 13.49
N GLU A 320 -2.92 -5.59 13.99
CA GLU A 320 -3.12 -5.31 15.43
C GLU A 320 -3.08 -6.56 16.32
N LYS A 321 -3.60 -7.69 15.83
CA LYS A 321 -3.56 -8.97 16.58
C LYS A 321 -2.14 -9.57 16.64
N GLY A 322 -1.29 -9.21 15.70
CA GLY A 322 0.08 -9.71 15.61
C GLY A 322 0.16 -11.19 15.26
N TRP A 323 1.25 -11.84 15.65
CA TRP A 323 1.63 -13.21 15.29
C TRP A 323 1.40 -14.21 16.42
N TYR A 324 0.51 -13.89 17.34
CA TYR A 324 0.09 -14.65 18.52
C TYR A 324 1.19 -14.96 19.54
N TYR A 325 2.45 -15.09 19.14
CA TYR A 325 3.57 -15.36 20.04
C TYR A 325 4.76 -14.47 19.76
N ALA A 326 5.42 -14.02 20.82
CA ALA A 326 6.65 -13.22 20.78
C ALA A 326 6.56 -11.99 19.86
N ASN A 327 5.44 -11.26 19.89
CA ASN A 327 5.20 -10.08 19.03
C ASN A 327 6.31 -9.02 19.12
N TRP A 328 7.04 -8.94 20.25
CA TRP A 328 8.18 -8.06 20.41
C TRP A 328 9.36 -8.46 19.51
N LEU A 329 9.62 -9.77 19.32
CA LEU A 329 10.66 -10.27 18.40
C LEU A 329 10.31 -9.95 16.95
N TRP A 330 9.03 -10.10 16.57
CA TRP A 330 8.56 -9.69 15.25
C TRP A 330 8.75 -8.18 15.04
N LYS A 331 8.45 -7.35 16.04
CA LYS A 331 8.68 -5.90 15.99
C LYS A 331 10.16 -5.56 15.85
N LEU A 332 11.02 -6.19 16.65
CA LEU A 332 12.48 -6.02 16.57
C LEU A 332 13.00 -6.42 15.19
N ARG A 333 12.56 -7.56 14.67
CA ARG A 333 12.89 -8.06 13.34
C ARG A 333 12.45 -7.09 12.24
N GLY A 334 11.23 -6.57 12.33
CA GLY A 334 10.73 -5.56 11.38
C GLY A 334 11.51 -4.25 11.44
N MET A 335 11.94 -3.83 12.62
CA MET A 335 12.77 -2.63 12.78
C MET A 335 14.17 -2.82 12.16
N THR A 336 14.82 -3.96 12.37
CA THR A 336 16.12 -4.27 11.76
C THR A 336 16.01 -4.35 10.24
N ASP A 337 14.95 -4.98 9.71
CA ASP A 337 14.70 -5.04 8.27
C ASP A 337 14.54 -3.63 7.66
N ARG A 338 13.87 -2.73 8.34
CA ARG A 338 13.74 -1.32 7.91
C ARG A 338 15.06 -0.59 7.88
N LEU A 339 15.92 -0.77 8.89
CA LEU A 339 17.23 -0.12 8.96
C LEU A 339 18.10 -0.47 7.73
N ILE A 340 17.98 -1.70 7.22
CA ILE A 340 18.68 -2.13 5.99
C ILE A 340 17.88 -1.85 4.72
N GLY A 341 16.78 -1.07 4.83
CA GLY A 341 15.94 -0.65 3.71
C GLY A 341 14.97 -1.71 3.19
N GLY A 342 14.55 -2.63 4.06
CA GLY A 342 13.45 -3.59 3.82
C GLY A 342 12.08 -3.00 4.15
N VAL A 343 11.04 -3.85 4.07
CA VAL A 343 9.63 -3.46 4.24
C VAL A 343 9.18 -3.29 5.69
N GLY A 344 9.84 -3.99 6.63
CA GLY A 344 9.46 -4.01 8.05
C GLY A 344 8.08 -4.62 8.30
N LEU A 345 7.56 -4.46 9.54
CA LEU A 345 6.23 -4.94 9.95
C LEU A 345 5.13 -3.85 9.90
N ILE A 346 5.40 -2.68 9.35
CA ILE A 346 4.52 -1.51 9.55
C ILE A 346 3.37 -1.47 8.55
N ARG A 347 3.35 -2.34 7.56
CA ARG A 347 2.29 -2.36 6.53
C ARG A 347 0.91 -2.69 7.12
N GLY A 348 0.87 -3.44 8.24
CA GLY A 348 -0.39 -3.91 8.81
C GLY A 348 -1.09 -4.91 7.90
N ARG A 349 -2.40 -4.98 8.04
CA ARG A 349 -3.25 -5.78 7.14
C ARG A 349 -4.39 -4.91 6.61
N ARG A 350 -4.87 -5.27 5.41
CA ARG A 350 -5.91 -4.54 4.70
C ARG A 350 -7.28 -4.64 5.37
N SER A 351 -7.63 -5.82 5.83
CA SER A 351 -8.92 -6.12 6.46
C SER A 351 -8.71 -6.96 7.71
N VAL A 352 -9.51 -6.70 8.78
CA VAL A 352 -9.38 -7.42 10.06
C VAL A 352 -9.76 -8.91 9.93
N ASN A 353 -10.73 -9.25 9.07
CA ASN A 353 -11.33 -10.58 9.01
C ASN A 353 -11.21 -11.28 7.64
N ARG A 354 -10.68 -10.60 6.61
CA ARG A 354 -10.54 -11.16 5.27
C ARG A 354 -9.10 -11.09 4.80
N ILE A 355 -8.65 -12.14 4.13
CA ILE A 355 -7.35 -12.24 3.48
C ILE A 355 -7.59 -12.74 2.07
N TYR A 356 -6.97 -12.09 1.08
CA TYR A 356 -7.03 -12.49 -0.32
C TYR A 356 -5.62 -12.72 -0.86
N ALA A 357 -5.49 -13.57 -1.87
CA ALA A 357 -4.25 -13.70 -2.61
C ALA A 357 -3.82 -12.35 -3.18
N GLY A 358 -2.54 -12.00 -3.03
CA GLY A 358 -2.00 -10.69 -3.39
C GLY A 358 -2.00 -9.64 -2.28
N ASP A 359 -2.74 -9.84 -1.17
CA ASP A 359 -2.72 -8.92 -0.03
C ASP A 359 -1.34 -8.83 0.63
N THR A 360 -1.07 -7.69 1.26
CA THR A 360 0.06 -7.53 2.18
C THR A 360 -0.37 -7.80 3.60
N LEU A 361 0.40 -8.58 4.31
CA LEU A 361 0.20 -8.93 5.71
C LEU A 361 1.50 -8.67 6.47
N ASP A 362 1.62 -7.49 7.08
CA ASP A 362 2.86 -7.00 7.67
C ASP A 362 4.05 -7.02 6.68
N CYS A 363 5.00 -7.94 6.85
CA CYS A 363 6.14 -8.14 5.94
C CYS A 363 5.90 -9.24 4.90
N TRP A 364 4.73 -9.84 4.88
CA TRP A 364 4.40 -10.98 4.04
C TRP A 364 3.49 -10.60 2.89
N ARG A 365 3.64 -11.30 1.78
CA ARG A 365 2.71 -11.33 0.65
C ARG A 365 1.89 -12.60 0.72
N VAL A 366 0.59 -12.49 0.64
CA VAL A 366 -0.31 -13.63 0.56
C VAL A 366 -0.25 -14.21 -0.84
N LEU A 367 0.19 -15.44 -0.98
CA LEU A 367 0.24 -16.16 -2.27
C LEU A 367 -1.02 -16.99 -2.48
N VAL A 368 -1.49 -17.69 -1.44
CA VAL A 368 -2.71 -18.48 -1.44
C VAL A 368 -3.51 -18.16 -0.19
N ALA A 369 -4.79 -17.90 -0.33
CA ALA A 369 -5.76 -17.75 0.75
C ALA A 369 -7.05 -18.50 0.39
N ASP A 370 -7.02 -19.82 0.60
CA ASP A 370 -8.13 -20.73 0.33
C ASP A 370 -8.75 -21.16 1.67
N LYS A 371 -9.84 -20.48 2.04
CA LYS A 371 -10.50 -20.71 3.33
C LYS A 371 -11.26 -22.06 3.35
N GLU A 372 -11.77 -22.51 2.21
CA GLU A 372 -12.50 -23.76 2.09
C GLU A 372 -11.55 -24.97 2.24
N LYS A 373 -10.33 -24.85 1.69
CA LYS A 373 -9.26 -25.84 1.84
C LYS A 373 -8.38 -25.60 3.07
N HIS A 374 -8.74 -24.65 3.92
CA HIS A 374 -8.00 -24.25 5.13
C HIS A 374 -6.50 -24.07 4.87
N ARG A 375 -6.16 -23.37 3.75
CA ARG A 375 -4.78 -23.16 3.31
C ARG A 375 -4.44 -21.69 3.18
N LEU A 376 -3.42 -21.24 3.92
CA LEU A 376 -2.84 -19.90 3.82
C LEU A 376 -1.35 -20.04 3.53
N LEU A 377 -0.89 -19.50 2.38
CA LEU A 377 0.51 -19.47 1.98
C LEU A 377 1.01 -18.04 1.87
N LEU A 378 2.07 -17.73 2.57
CA LEU A 378 2.69 -16.43 2.68
C LEU A 378 4.11 -16.45 2.15
N TYR A 379 4.55 -15.36 1.50
CA TYR A 379 5.92 -15.15 1.05
C TYR A 379 6.50 -13.90 1.71
N SER A 380 7.72 -13.99 2.25
CA SER A 380 8.38 -12.88 2.94
C SER A 380 8.96 -11.87 1.96
N GLU A 381 8.62 -10.60 2.13
CA GLU A 381 9.18 -9.47 1.37
C GLU A 381 10.32 -8.75 2.11
N MET A 382 10.76 -9.26 3.25
CA MET A 382 11.92 -8.74 3.98
C MET A 382 13.21 -8.85 3.16
N LYS A 383 14.18 -7.99 3.44
CA LYS A 383 15.55 -8.10 2.92
C LYS A 383 16.30 -9.22 3.64
N LEU A 384 16.21 -10.41 3.08
CA LEU A 384 16.85 -11.62 3.60
C LEU A 384 17.93 -12.10 2.64
N PRO A 385 18.95 -12.81 3.12
CA PRO A 385 19.91 -13.51 2.26
C PRO A 385 19.31 -14.83 1.74
N GLY A 386 18.07 -14.82 1.30
CA GLY A 386 17.30 -15.95 0.82
C GLY A 386 15.85 -15.62 0.61
N GLU A 387 15.04 -16.63 0.34
CA GLU A 387 13.60 -16.54 0.16
C GLU A 387 12.91 -17.36 1.25
N VAL A 388 11.76 -16.85 1.76
CA VAL A 388 11.03 -17.47 2.87
C VAL A 388 9.57 -17.60 2.54
N TRP A 389 9.03 -18.80 2.77
CA TRP A 389 7.61 -19.09 2.74
C TRP A 389 7.13 -19.51 4.13
N LEU A 390 5.90 -19.19 4.45
CA LEU A 390 5.21 -19.64 5.66
C LEU A 390 3.83 -20.13 5.26
N GLU A 391 3.59 -21.41 5.45
CA GLU A 391 2.33 -22.08 5.12
C GLU A 391 1.61 -22.54 6.39
N PHE A 392 0.31 -22.31 6.43
CA PHE A 392 -0.62 -22.90 7.37
C PHE A 392 -1.61 -23.75 6.59
N ARG A 393 -1.77 -25.00 6.98
CA ARG A 393 -2.70 -25.95 6.37
C ARG A 393 -3.37 -26.79 7.45
N ILE A 394 -4.68 -26.99 7.32
CA ILE A 394 -5.41 -27.93 8.17
C ILE A 394 -5.84 -29.10 7.30
N THR A 395 -5.50 -30.30 7.74
CA THR A 395 -5.89 -31.56 7.07
C THR A 395 -6.16 -32.59 8.15
N ASN A 396 -7.31 -33.31 8.07
CA ASN A 396 -7.69 -34.37 9.02
C ASN A 396 -7.53 -33.94 10.49
N ASN A 397 -8.11 -32.81 10.88
CA ASN A 397 -8.03 -32.25 12.23
C ASN A 397 -6.59 -31.94 12.72
N THR A 398 -5.64 -31.83 11.80
CA THR A 398 -4.26 -31.51 12.15
C THR A 398 -3.88 -30.17 11.50
N LEU A 399 -3.51 -29.19 12.33
CA LEU A 399 -2.89 -27.94 11.87
C LEU A 399 -1.42 -28.18 11.62
N THR A 400 -0.98 -27.96 10.39
CA THR A 400 0.43 -27.98 10.00
C THR A 400 0.90 -26.57 9.66
N GLN A 401 2.00 -26.15 10.28
CA GLN A 401 2.72 -24.92 10.01
C GLN A 401 4.07 -25.27 9.42
N THR A 402 4.35 -24.82 8.19
CA THR A 402 5.61 -25.05 7.48
C THR A 402 6.30 -23.72 7.19
N ALA A 403 7.51 -23.55 7.69
CA ALA A 403 8.38 -22.43 7.32
C ALA A 403 9.50 -22.95 6.43
N THR A 404 9.53 -22.54 5.17
CA THR A 404 10.55 -22.94 4.18
C THR A 404 11.48 -21.76 3.89
N PHE A 405 12.79 -21.99 3.96
CA PHE A 405 13.81 -21.01 3.63
C PHE A 405 14.75 -21.52 2.55
N ARG A 406 14.81 -20.83 1.41
CA ARG A 406 15.77 -21.08 0.34
C ARG A 406 16.94 -20.11 0.47
N PRO A 407 18.13 -20.55 0.96
CA PRO A 407 19.27 -19.68 1.19
C PRO A 407 19.88 -19.19 -0.13
N LYS A 408 20.34 -17.94 -0.13
CA LYS A 408 21.12 -17.38 -1.23
C LYS A 408 22.60 -17.44 -0.89
N GLY A 409 23.25 -18.53 -1.29
CA GLY A 409 24.68 -18.75 -1.06
C GLY A 409 25.02 -19.01 0.42
N LEU A 410 26.29 -18.81 0.77
CA LEU A 410 26.83 -19.09 2.11
C LEU A 410 26.22 -18.17 3.19
N SER A 411 26.02 -16.89 2.88
CA SER A 411 25.41 -15.92 3.79
C SER A 411 24.01 -16.32 4.22
N GLY A 412 23.21 -16.89 3.31
CA GLY A 412 21.89 -17.41 3.62
C GLY A 412 21.93 -18.62 4.56
N ARG A 413 22.86 -19.55 4.35
CA ARG A 413 23.04 -20.70 5.24
C ARG A 413 23.44 -20.27 6.64
N LEU A 414 24.44 -19.38 6.76
CA LEU A 414 24.87 -18.84 8.05
C LEU A 414 23.73 -18.13 8.79
N TYR A 415 22.97 -17.31 8.06
CA TYR A 415 21.77 -16.65 8.56
C TYR A 415 20.76 -17.63 9.17
N TRP A 416 20.47 -18.74 8.50
CA TRP A 416 19.54 -19.75 8.99
C TRP A 416 20.01 -20.35 10.32
N TYR A 417 21.28 -20.79 10.41
CA TYR A 417 21.81 -21.39 11.62
C TYR A 417 21.86 -20.43 12.81
N ILE A 418 22.18 -19.16 12.60
CA ILE A 418 22.19 -18.12 13.65
C ILE A 418 20.77 -17.89 14.19
N LEU A 419 19.76 -17.87 13.32
CA LEU A 419 18.39 -17.59 13.73
C LEU A 419 17.59 -18.82 14.17
N MET A 420 18.10 -20.01 13.94
CA MET A 420 17.42 -21.27 14.24
C MET A 420 16.92 -21.35 15.70
N PRO A 421 17.67 -20.99 16.75
CA PRO A 421 17.16 -21.06 18.12
C PRO A 421 15.93 -20.17 18.34
N PHE A 422 15.90 -18.99 17.70
CA PHE A 422 14.76 -18.08 17.77
C PHE A 422 13.56 -18.63 17.01
N HIS A 423 13.78 -19.17 15.79
CA HIS A 423 12.73 -19.81 15.01
C HIS A 423 12.07 -20.98 15.76
N LEU A 424 12.89 -21.84 16.40
CA LEU A 424 12.40 -22.95 17.19
C LEU A 424 11.43 -22.50 18.30
N SER A 425 11.73 -21.42 18.98
CA SER A 425 10.89 -20.87 20.05
C SER A 425 9.63 -20.19 19.50
N VAL A 426 9.82 -19.31 18.51
CA VAL A 426 8.74 -18.47 17.96
C VAL A 426 7.68 -19.31 17.26
N PHE A 427 8.07 -20.21 16.36
CA PHE A 427 7.12 -21.03 15.60
C PHE A 427 6.44 -22.10 16.47
N LYS A 428 7.15 -22.66 17.46
CA LYS A 428 6.53 -23.55 18.45
C LYS A 428 5.48 -22.82 19.29
N GLY A 429 5.78 -21.61 19.74
CA GLY A 429 4.84 -20.79 20.49
C GLY A 429 3.64 -20.34 19.64
N MET A 430 3.86 -20.03 18.36
CA MET A 430 2.83 -19.57 17.44
C MET A 430 1.80 -20.67 17.13
N ILE A 431 2.24 -21.86 16.71
CA ILE A 431 1.32 -22.97 16.41
C ILE A 431 0.50 -23.37 17.64
N ARG A 432 1.14 -23.38 18.82
CA ARG A 432 0.45 -23.68 20.09
C ARG A 432 -0.63 -22.66 20.41
N LYS A 433 -0.37 -21.36 20.20
CA LYS A 433 -1.35 -20.30 20.43
C LYS A 433 -2.47 -20.32 19.40
N LEU A 434 -2.19 -20.69 18.17
CA LEU A 434 -3.20 -20.85 17.13
C LEU A 434 -4.15 -22.03 17.42
N ALA A 435 -3.58 -23.15 17.86
CA ALA A 435 -4.33 -24.39 18.14
C ALA A 435 -5.01 -24.41 19.50
N LYS A 436 -4.68 -23.47 20.44
CA LYS A 436 -5.09 -23.54 21.84
C LYS A 436 -6.62 -23.48 21.98
N ASP A 437 -7.23 -24.62 22.16
CA ASP A 437 -8.47 -24.80 22.89
C ASP A 437 -8.14 -25.15 24.34
N GLU A 438 -9.05 -24.92 25.26
CA GLU A 438 -8.84 -25.05 26.72
C GLU A 438 -8.69 -26.48 27.23
N GLY A 439 -8.21 -27.44 26.42
CA GLY A 439 -8.15 -28.81 26.83
C GLY A 439 -7.08 -29.70 26.16
N ARG A 440 -6.23 -30.25 26.99
CA ARG A 440 -5.33 -31.39 26.82
C ARG A 440 -4.19 -31.33 25.79
N TRP A 441 -2.98 -31.39 26.34
CA TRP A 441 -1.73 -31.70 25.68
C TRP A 441 -1.51 -33.22 25.58
N THR A 442 -1.23 -33.73 24.38
CA THR A 442 -0.55 -35.03 24.21
C THR A 442 0.92 -34.79 23.86
N LYS A 443 1.79 -35.48 24.58
CA LYS A 443 3.24 -35.49 24.37
C LYS A 443 3.56 -36.44 23.20
N ASP A 444 3.67 -35.93 21.99
CA ASP A 444 4.56 -36.54 20.99
C ASP A 444 4.80 -35.54 19.86
N GLU A 445 5.94 -34.86 19.93
CA GLU A 445 6.41 -33.98 18.88
C GLU A 445 7.54 -34.66 18.12
N GLY A 446 7.18 -35.31 17.02
CA GLY A 446 8.14 -35.81 16.05
C GLY A 446 8.82 -34.68 15.33
N ARG A 447 10.08 -34.43 15.66
CA ARG A 447 10.97 -33.47 14.99
C ARG A 447 11.55 -34.18 13.76
N ARG A 448 11.12 -33.77 12.56
CA ARG A 448 11.85 -34.12 11.34
C ARG A 448 12.55 -32.89 10.83
N MET A 449 13.85 -32.82 11.05
CA MET A 449 14.76 -32.02 10.24
C MET A 449 15.22 -32.93 9.10
N LEU A 450 14.86 -32.58 7.89
CA LEU A 450 15.44 -33.18 6.71
C LEU A 450 16.42 -32.18 6.13
N ASP A 451 17.73 -32.42 6.39
CA ASP A 451 18.80 -31.91 5.56
C ASP A 451 18.75 -32.72 4.26
N VAL A 452 18.45 -32.06 3.12
CA VAL A 452 18.64 -32.61 1.79
C VAL A 452 19.57 -31.68 0.99
#